data_7ed751d00e3378a64a09b01fdcc16390
#
_entry.id   7ed751d00e3378a64a09b01fdcc16390
#
_cell.length_a   1.000
_cell.length_b   1.000
_cell.length_c   1.000
_cell.angle_alpha   90.00
_cell.angle_beta   90.00
_cell.angle_gamma   90.00
#
_symmetry.space_group_name_H-M   'P 1'
#
loop_
_entity.id
_entity.type
_entity.pdbx_description
1 polymer ?
#
loop_
_entity_poly.entity_id
_entity_poly.type
_entity_poly.pdbx_seq_one_letter_code
_entity_poly.pdbx_strand_id
1 'polypeptide(L)'
;MFSSLRRRQSLALLLRVAVALVFLLPLYWMVGASLHRLGVPLPSSLRLLPEQPTLSNFGRVWSLVPLGRFTLNSLLVVALGVPLTLVTASWAGLAMARLSRPAQRVWVVISLAVLMAPGIALWSTRFLVYRTLGWYDTVWALIAPAWMGTSPFFVLMFYRAFRRVPTAIYESAILDGTGVLQMWARVALPMARPTALGVALLSFIFYWGDFISPLLYLNSESNYTLPVALRLLEQMTRAEWGLLMAAALWATTIPLLLFLLAQPFFARYE
;
A
#
# COMPACT_ATOMS: atom_id res chain seq x y z
N MET A 1 -33.83 3.07 31.37
CA MET A 1 -33.47 3.12 29.98
C MET A 1 -32.09 3.80 29.73
N PHE A 2 -31.77 4.94 30.36
CA PHE A 2 -30.50 5.65 30.22
C PHE A 2 -29.28 4.90 30.81
N SER A 3 -29.42 4.15 31.86
CA SER A 3 -28.32 3.37 32.48
C SER A 3 -27.82 2.21 31.60
N SER A 4 -28.74 1.57 30.89
CA SER A 4 -28.40 0.46 29.96
C SER A 4 -27.67 0.94 28.69
N LEU A 5 -27.99 2.13 28.21
CA LEU A 5 -27.30 2.74 27.06
C LEU A 5 -25.87 3.15 27.43
N ARG A 6 -25.66 3.80 28.58
CA ARG A 6 -24.32 4.11 29.09
C ARG A 6 -23.45 2.86 29.28
N ARG A 7 -24.04 1.78 29.87
CA ARG A 7 -23.32 0.52 30.08
C ARG A 7 -22.90 -0.13 28.77
N ARG A 8 -23.76 -0.10 27.73
CA ARG A 8 -23.42 -0.59 26.37
C ARG A 8 -22.31 0.23 25.71
N GLN A 9 -22.34 1.55 25.86
CA GLN A 9 -21.31 2.44 25.34
C GLN A 9 -19.96 2.22 26.03
N SER A 10 -19.95 2.06 27.37
CA SER A 10 -18.73 1.75 28.12
C SER A 10 -18.15 0.38 27.74
N LEU A 11 -19.01 -0.63 27.58
CA LEU A 11 -18.58 -1.97 27.14
C LEU A 11 -17.98 -1.94 25.71
N ALA A 12 -18.63 -1.20 24.80
CA ALA A 12 -18.12 -1.03 23.44
C ALA A 12 -16.78 -0.27 23.40
N LEU A 13 -16.61 0.72 24.27
CA LEU A 13 -15.33 1.43 24.41
C LEU A 13 -14.24 0.51 24.95
N LEU A 14 -14.52 -0.24 26.02
CA LEU A 14 -13.57 -1.21 26.58
C LEU A 14 -13.15 -2.26 25.54
N LEU A 15 -14.10 -2.78 24.76
CA LEU A 15 -13.82 -3.73 23.70
C LEU A 15 -12.93 -3.12 22.61
N ARG A 16 -13.22 -1.87 22.19
CA ARG A 16 -12.39 -1.15 21.20
C ARG A 16 -10.96 -0.93 21.71
N VAL A 17 -10.81 -0.54 22.97
CA VAL A 17 -9.50 -0.34 23.60
C VAL A 17 -8.76 -1.67 23.71
N ALA A 18 -9.43 -2.74 24.16
CA ALA A 18 -8.81 -4.07 24.24
C ALA A 18 -8.33 -4.58 22.87
N VAL A 19 -9.15 -4.43 21.83
CA VAL A 19 -8.76 -4.77 20.45
C VAL A 19 -7.58 -3.92 20.01
N ALA A 20 -7.59 -2.61 20.24
CA ALA A 20 -6.47 -1.73 19.89
C ALA A 20 -5.17 -2.14 20.58
N LEU A 21 -5.21 -2.49 21.87
CA LEU A 21 -4.03 -2.96 22.62
C LEU A 21 -3.46 -4.26 22.05
N VAL A 22 -4.32 -5.21 21.65
CA VAL A 22 -3.88 -6.46 21.00
C VAL A 22 -3.15 -6.17 19.69
N PHE A 23 -3.66 -5.25 18.87
CA PHE A 23 -3.01 -4.86 17.61
C PHE A 23 -1.73 -4.03 17.81
N LEU A 24 -1.60 -3.31 18.91
CA LEU A 24 -0.39 -2.57 19.24
C LEU A 24 0.71 -3.44 19.84
N LEU A 25 0.38 -4.64 20.35
CA LEU A 25 1.33 -5.52 21.00
C LEU A 25 2.52 -5.92 20.10
N PRO A 26 2.34 -6.30 18.81
CA PRO A 26 3.46 -6.57 17.91
C PRO A 26 4.37 -5.35 17.69
N LEU A 27 3.80 -4.16 17.55
CA LEU A 27 4.56 -2.92 17.38
C LEU A 27 5.36 -2.59 18.65
N TYR A 28 4.74 -2.74 19.80
CA TYR A 28 5.40 -2.56 21.09
C TYR A 28 6.57 -3.54 21.26
N TRP A 29 6.37 -4.81 20.93
CA TRP A 29 7.45 -5.80 20.97
C TRP A 29 8.59 -5.46 20.00
N MET A 30 8.27 -4.99 18.80
CA MET A 30 9.25 -4.54 17.80
C MET A 30 10.08 -3.36 18.32
N VAL A 31 9.47 -2.40 19.03
CA VAL A 31 10.18 -1.30 19.71
C VAL A 31 11.12 -1.86 20.78
N GLY A 32 10.64 -2.72 21.67
CA GLY A 32 11.44 -3.36 22.70
C GLY A 32 12.63 -4.12 22.11
N ALA A 33 12.38 -4.93 21.08
CA ALA A 33 13.43 -5.71 20.42
C ALA A 33 14.47 -4.83 19.71
N SER A 34 14.07 -3.69 19.13
CA SER A 34 15.01 -2.75 18.49
C SER A 34 15.99 -2.10 19.45
N LEU A 35 15.67 -2.06 20.74
CA LEU A 35 16.50 -1.49 21.79
C LEU A 35 17.45 -2.50 22.45
N HIS A 36 17.44 -3.79 22.05
CA HIS A 36 18.35 -4.80 22.58
C HIS A 36 19.79 -4.56 22.13
N ARG A 37 20.74 -4.83 23.03
CA ARG A 37 22.16 -4.76 22.69
C ARG A 37 22.53 -5.87 21.69
N LEU A 38 23.48 -5.56 20.81
CA LEU A 38 24.06 -6.51 19.86
C LEU A 38 24.75 -7.67 20.58
N GLY A 39 24.66 -8.86 20.00
CA GLY A 39 25.29 -10.07 20.55
C GLY A 39 24.53 -10.69 21.73
N VAL A 40 23.42 -10.10 22.17
CA VAL A 40 22.59 -10.69 23.22
C VAL A 40 21.38 -11.37 22.54
N PRO A 41 21.18 -12.69 22.75
CA PRO A 41 20.01 -13.37 22.22
C PRO A 41 18.75 -12.72 22.74
N LEU A 42 17.69 -12.73 21.90
CA LEU A 42 16.37 -12.33 22.38
C LEU A 42 15.96 -13.21 23.57
N PRO A 43 15.42 -12.61 24.64
CA PRO A 43 14.99 -13.38 25.79
C PRO A 43 13.89 -14.38 25.36
N SER A 44 13.99 -15.62 25.85
CA SER A 44 13.00 -16.68 25.64
C SER A 44 11.63 -16.38 26.28
N SER A 45 11.56 -15.37 27.13
CA SER A 45 10.32 -14.87 27.76
C SER A 45 9.90 -13.53 27.12
N LEU A 46 8.61 -13.25 27.10
CA LEU A 46 8.03 -11.96 26.67
C LEU A 46 8.44 -10.83 27.61
N ARG A 47 9.70 -10.41 27.55
CA ARG A 47 10.15 -9.18 28.22
C ARG A 47 9.81 -7.99 27.33
N LEU A 48 9.01 -7.10 27.84
CA LEU A 48 8.50 -5.95 27.10
C LEU A 48 9.55 -4.86 26.88
N LEU A 49 10.58 -4.80 27.73
CA LEU A 49 11.72 -3.89 27.58
C LEU A 49 13.03 -4.63 27.90
N PRO A 50 14.14 -4.31 27.21
CA PRO A 50 15.44 -4.86 27.52
C PRO A 50 15.98 -4.29 28.86
N GLU A 51 16.79 -5.08 29.57
CA GLU A 51 17.41 -4.63 30.84
C GLU A 51 18.36 -3.43 30.64
N GLN A 52 18.97 -3.34 29.48
CA GLN A 52 19.86 -2.25 29.10
C GLN A 52 19.50 -1.74 27.69
N PRO A 53 18.54 -0.82 27.57
CA PRO A 53 18.11 -0.30 26.28
C PRO A 53 19.22 0.53 25.62
N THR A 54 19.38 0.37 24.31
CA THR A 54 20.32 1.15 23.50
C THR A 54 19.69 1.65 22.21
N LEU A 55 20.04 2.85 21.79
CA LEU A 55 19.67 3.41 20.48
C LEU A 55 20.75 3.16 19.41
N SER A 56 21.86 2.51 19.77
CA SER A 56 22.99 2.28 18.85
C SER A 56 22.59 1.50 17.60
N ASN A 57 21.58 0.62 17.68
CA ASN A 57 21.08 -0.15 16.56
C ASN A 57 20.61 0.73 15.40
N PHE A 58 19.93 1.84 15.70
CA PHE A 58 19.46 2.77 14.66
C PHE A 58 20.63 3.38 13.88
N GLY A 59 21.65 3.90 14.58
CA GLY A 59 22.85 4.43 13.92
C GLY A 59 23.59 3.37 13.11
N ARG A 60 23.69 2.14 13.64
CA ARG A 60 24.40 1.06 12.98
C ARG A 60 23.70 0.55 11.72
N VAL A 61 22.36 0.50 11.70
CA VAL A 61 21.61 0.16 10.47
C VAL A 61 21.94 1.11 9.34
N TRP A 62 22.03 2.44 9.62
CA TRP A 62 22.40 3.46 8.63
C TRP A 62 23.83 3.34 8.11
N SER A 63 24.74 2.75 8.89
CA SER A 63 26.12 2.50 8.45
C SER A 63 26.30 1.20 7.68
N LEU A 64 25.42 0.20 7.90
CA LEU A 64 25.49 -1.10 7.25
C LEU A 64 24.87 -1.13 5.86
N VAL A 65 23.77 -0.42 5.68
CA VAL A 65 23.06 -0.35 4.40
C VAL A 65 22.66 1.11 4.09
N PRO A 66 22.66 1.53 2.83
CA PRO A 66 22.26 2.89 2.43
C PRO A 66 20.74 3.08 2.57
N LEU A 67 20.22 2.95 3.82
CA LEU A 67 18.81 2.92 4.15
C LEU A 67 18.04 4.14 3.62
N GLY A 68 18.67 5.32 3.67
CA GLY A 68 18.08 6.56 3.14
C GLY A 68 17.81 6.47 1.63
N ARG A 69 18.76 5.93 0.85
CA ARG A 69 18.60 5.73 -0.60
C ARG A 69 17.47 4.75 -0.90
N PHE A 70 17.44 3.61 -0.22
CA PHE A 70 16.40 2.60 -0.40
C PHE A 70 15.02 3.11 -0.01
N THR A 71 14.94 3.96 1.04
CA THR A 71 13.71 4.66 1.42
C THR A 71 13.26 5.63 0.31
N LEU A 72 14.18 6.42 -0.25
CA LEU A 72 13.87 7.33 -1.37
C LEU A 72 13.40 6.58 -2.60
N ASN A 73 14.03 5.45 -2.93
CA ASN A 73 13.59 4.59 -4.04
C ASN A 73 12.17 4.07 -3.81
N SER A 74 11.85 3.58 -2.60
CA SER A 74 10.49 3.14 -2.26
C SER A 74 9.48 4.30 -2.33
N LEU A 75 9.85 5.48 -1.84
CA LEU A 75 9.01 6.67 -1.95
C LEU A 75 8.79 7.08 -3.41
N LEU A 76 9.80 6.99 -4.27
CA LEU A 76 9.68 7.26 -5.70
C LEU A 76 8.71 6.29 -6.37
N VAL A 77 8.83 4.99 -6.08
CA VAL A 77 7.89 3.97 -6.60
C VAL A 77 6.45 4.29 -6.21
N VAL A 78 6.23 4.62 -4.94
CA VAL A 78 4.90 4.99 -4.43
C VAL A 78 4.41 6.29 -5.06
N ALA A 79 5.26 7.33 -5.11
CA ALA A 79 4.90 8.65 -5.63
C ALA A 79 4.53 8.63 -7.12
N LEU A 80 5.07 7.69 -7.88
CA LEU A 80 4.72 7.49 -9.29
C LEU A 80 3.60 6.44 -9.45
N GLY A 81 3.70 5.31 -8.75
CA GLY A 81 2.79 4.18 -8.90
C GLY A 81 1.37 4.48 -8.44
N VAL A 82 1.21 5.14 -7.28
CA VAL A 82 -0.13 5.43 -6.73
C VAL A 82 -0.93 6.40 -7.60
N PRO A 83 -0.42 7.59 -7.98
CA PRO A 83 -1.16 8.50 -8.85
C PRO A 83 -1.46 7.89 -10.22
N LEU A 84 -0.52 7.17 -10.81
CA LEU A 84 -0.72 6.50 -12.09
C LEU A 84 -1.81 5.43 -11.99
N THR A 85 -1.81 4.63 -10.92
CA THR A 85 -2.88 3.66 -10.62
C THR A 85 -4.24 4.34 -10.51
N LEU A 86 -4.33 5.46 -9.77
CA LEU A 86 -5.58 6.21 -9.62
C LEU A 86 -6.13 6.68 -10.96
N VAL A 87 -5.27 7.24 -11.80
CA VAL A 87 -5.66 7.71 -13.13
C VAL A 87 -6.13 6.55 -14.00
N THR A 88 -5.31 5.54 -14.20
CA THR A 88 -5.59 4.44 -15.14
C THR A 88 -6.74 3.55 -14.67
N ALA A 89 -6.79 3.20 -13.38
CA ALA A 89 -7.89 2.41 -12.83
C ALA A 89 -9.22 3.15 -12.87
N SER A 90 -9.22 4.47 -12.57
CA SER A 90 -10.45 5.27 -12.64
C SER A 90 -10.92 5.48 -14.08
N TRP A 91 -10.01 5.68 -15.04
CA TRP A 91 -10.39 5.75 -16.46
C TRP A 91 -11.00 4.44 -16.95
N ALA A 92 -10.35 3.32 -16.68
CA ALA A 92 -10.87 2.01 -17.04
C ALA A 92 -12.22 1.72 -16.36
N GLY A 93 -12.35 2.04 -15.06
CA GLY A 93 -13.60 1.90 -14.31
C GLY A 93 -14.73 2.76 -14.85
N LEU A 94 -14.44 4.03 -15.24
CA LEU A 94 -15.42 4.93 -15.85
C LEU A 94 -15.84 4.43 -17.22
N ALA A 95 -14.88 4.03 -18.07
CA ALA A 95 -15.18 3.46 -19.38
C ALA A 95 -16.09 2.23 -19.26
N MET A 96 -15.75 1.30 -18.36
CA MET A 96 -16.60 0.12 -18.10
C MET A 96 -18.00 0.51 -17.63
N ALA A 97 -18.14 1.51 -16.77
CA ALA A 97 -19.43 1.94 -16.25
C ALA A 97 -20.34 2.58 -17.32
N ARG A 98 -19.77 3.07 -18.42
CA ARG A 98 -20.48 3.69 -19.53
C ARG A 98 -20.84 2.74 -20.68
N LEU A 99 -20.36 1.51 -20.65
CA LEU A 99 -20.70 0.48 -21.65
C LEU A 99 -22.14 -0.02 -21.49
N SER A 100 -22.65 -0.72 -22.51
CA SER A 100 -23.91 -1.44 -22.42
C SER A 100 -23.87 -2.54 -21.35
N ARG A 101 -24.99 -2.88 -20.74
CA ARG A 101 -25.06 -3.89 -19.68
C ARG A 101 -24.44 -5.25 -20.04
N PRO A 102 -24.63 -5.79 -21.25
CA PRO A 102 -23.94 -7.02 -21.66
C PRO A 102 -22.42 -6.85 -21.66
N ALA A 103 -21.91 -5.76 -22.25
CA ALA A 103 -20.48 -5.49 -22.29
C ALA A 103 -19.88 -5.30 -20.89
N GLN A 104 -20.58 -4.63 -19.97
CA GLN A 104 -20.17 -4.52 -18.58
C GLN A 104 -19.98 -5.90 -17.93
N ARG A 105 -20.92 -6.83 -18.15
CA ARG A 105 -20.81 -8.20 -17.61
C ARG A 105 -19.57 -8.92 -18.13
N VAL A 106 -19.30 -8.82 -19.43
CA VAL A 106 -18.11 -9.42 -20.06
C VAL A 106 -16.83 -8.88 -19.41
N TRP A 107 -16.69 -7.56 -19.30
CA TRP A 107 -15.49 -6.96 -18.69
C TRP A 107 -15.34 -7.27 -17.20
N VAL A 108 -16.43 -7.37 -16.45
CA VAL A 108 -16.41 -7.82 -15.06
C VAL A 108 -15.92 -9.27 -14.97
N VAL A 109 -16.44 -10.17 -15.82
CA VAL A 109 -16.00 -11.57 -15.85
C VAL A 109 -14.52 -11.68 -16.22
N ILE A 110 -14.06 -10.94 -17.25
CA ILE A 110 -12.63 -10.89 -17.61
C ILE A 110 -11.79 -10.40 -16.43
N SER A 111 -12.20 -9.32 -15.77
CA SER A 111 -11.49 -8.78 -14.62
C SER A 111 -11.37 -9.79 -13.47
N LEU A 112 -12.45 -10.52 -13.20
CA LEU A 112 -12.46 -11.59 -12.19
C LEU A 112 -11.57 -12.77 -12.61
N ALA A 113 -11.61 -13.17 -13.87
CA ALA A 113 -10.76 -14.24 -14.40
C ALA A 113 -9.27 -13.88 -14.28
N VAL A 114 -8.89 -12.62 -14.59
CA VAL A 114 -7.52 -12.15 -14.43
C VAL A 114 -7.10 -12.13 -12.94
N LEU A 115 -8.00 -11.78 -12.02
CA LEU A 115 -7.72 -11.83 -10.57
C LEU A 115 -7.49 -13.26 -10.06
N MET A 116 -8.07 -14.26 -10.70
CA MET A 116 -7.87 -15.68 -10.35
C MET A 116 -6.53 -16.24 -10.88
N ALA A 117 -5.90 -15.56 -11.84
CA ALA A 117 -4.61 -15.99 -12.36
C ALA A 117 -3.52 -15.84 -11.28
N PRO A 118 -2.73 -16.90 -10.96
CA PRO A 118 -1.68 -16.80 -9.97
C PRO A 118 -0.58 -15.86 -10.44
N GLY A 119 -0.30 -14.81 -9.63
CA GLY A 119 0.71 -13.79 -9.95
C GLY A 119 2.11 -14.37 -10.22
N ILE A 120 2.45 -15.45 -9.51
CA ILE A 120 3.72 -16.19 -9.67
C ILE A 120 3.93 -16.67 -11.12
N ALA A 121 2.88 -17.14 -11.78
CA ALA A 121 2.96 -17.63 -13.17
C ALA A 121 3.36 -16.51 -14.17
N LEU A 122 3.14 -15.25 -13.80
CA LEU A 122 3.43 -14.11 -14.66
C LEU A 122 4.85 -13.53 -14.44
N TRP A 123 5.58 -13.94 -13.42
CA TRP A 123 6.87 -13.32 -13.06
C TRP A 123 7.92 -13.49 -14.15
N SER A 124 8.08 -14.69 -14.68
CA SER A 124 9.04 -14.96 -15.76
C SER A 124 8.70 -14.22 -17.05
N THR A 125 7.42 -14.20 -17.41
CA THR A 125 6.96 -13.47 -18.61
C THR A 125 7.18 -11.96 -18.44
N ARG A 126 6.86 -11.39 -17.28
CA ARG A 126 7.12 -9.97 -17.00
C ARG A 126 8.62 -9.66 -17.05
N PHE A 127 9.48 -10.54 -16.52
CA PHE A 127 10.92 -10.37 -16.60
C PHE A 127 11.39 -10.24 -18.04
N LEU A 128 10.95 -11.13 -18.94
CA LEU A 128 11.29 -11.06 -20.36
C LEU A 128 10.80 -9.77 -21.00
N VAL A 129 9.54 -9.39 -20.76
CA VAL A 129 8.97 -8.14 -21.31
C VAL A 129 9.74 -6.93 -20.78
N TYR A 130 10.06 -6.85 -19.50
CA TYR A 130 10.78 -5.70 -18.95
C TYR A 130 12.22 -5.62 -19.49
N ARG A 131 12.85 -6.77 -19.73
CA ARG A 131 14.17 -6.82 -20.35
C ARG A 131 14.14 -6.35 -21.80
N THR A 132 13.14 -6.75 -22.59
CA THR A 132 13.02 -6.31 -24.00
C THR A 132 12.65 -4.83 -24.12
N LEU A 133 11.91 -4.28 -23.16
CA LEU A 133 11.55 -2.85 -23.10
C LEU A 133 12.67 -1.97 -22.52
N GLY A 134 13.77 -2.55 -22.03
CA GLY A 134 14.82 -1.80 -21.33
C GLY A 134 14.40 -1.27 -19.95
N TRP A 135 13.36 -1.84 -19.36
CA TRP A 135 12.86 -1.46 -18.03
C TRP A 135 13.49 -2.26 -16.89
N TYR A 136 14.18 -3.38 -17.22
CA TYR A 136 14.91 -4.17 -16.24
C TYR A 136 15.92 -3.30 -15.49
N ASP A 137 16.03 -3.51 -14.18
CA ASP A 137 16.88 -2.74 -13.27
C ASP A 137 16.54 -1.24 -13.19
N THR A 138 15.29 -0.88 -13.40
CA THR A 138 14.80 0.50 -13.29
C THR A 138 13.50 0.57 -12.48
N VAL A 139 13.14 1.78 -12.01
CA VAL A 139 11.85 2.03 -11.34
C VAL A 139 10.65 1.68 -12.24
N TRP A 140 10.80 1.73 -13.55
CA TRP A 140 9.75 1.43 -14.52
C TRP A 140 9.25 -0.02 -14.40
N ALA A 141 10.12 -0.98 -14.11
CA ALA A 141 9.73 -2.37 -13.88
C ALA A 141 8.77 -2.49 -12.69
N LEU A 142 8.94 -1.67 -11.65
CA LEU A 142 8.13 -1.73 -10.43
C LEU A 142 6.78 -1.04 -10.59
N ILE A 143 6.73 0.06 -11.36
CA ILE A 143 5.49 0.81 -11.59
C ILE A 143 4.73 0.38 -12.83
N ALA A 144 5.30 -0.51 -13.65
CA ALA A 144 4.66 -1.02 -14.87
C ALA A 144 3.20 -1.49 -14.69
N PRO A 145 2.82 -2.19 -13.59
CA PRO A 145 1.44 -2.58 -13.37
C PRO A 145 0.48 -1.39 -13.28
N ALA A 146 0.95 -0.20 -12.89
CA ALA A 146 0.11 1.00 -12.77
C ALA A 146 -0.47 1.46 -14.10
N TRP A 147 0.19 1.20 -15.24
CA TRP A 147 -0.35 1.51 -16.57
C TRP A 147 -1.64 0.76 -16.88
N MET A 148 -1.86 -0.38 -16.21
CA MET A 148 -3.07 -1.22 -16.33
C MET A 148 -3.94 -1.15 -15.06
N GLY A 149 -3.85 -0.06 -14.29
CA GLY A 149 -4.59 0.10 -13.03
C GLY A 149 -4.06 -0.75 -11.88
N THR A 150 -2.84 -1.25 -11.96
CA THR A 150 -2.14 -2.11 -10.99
C THR A 150 -2.81 -3.47 -10.81
N SER A 151 -4.11 -3.48 -10.58
CA SER A 151 -4.92 -4.69 -10.37
C SER A 151 -6.33 -4.47 -10.93
N PRO A 152 -6.94 -5.47 -11.56
CA PRO A 152 -8.36 -5.43 -11.93
C PRO A 152 -9.28 -5.13 -10.76
N PHE A 153 -8.86 -5.42 -9.53
CA PHE A 153 -9.59 -5.10 -8.31
C PHE A 153 -9.82 -3.58 -8.18
N PHE A 154 -8.81 -2.75 -8.41
CA PHE A 154 -8.94 -1.29 -8.34
C PHE A 154 -9.84 -0.73 -9.45
N VAL A 155 -9.75 -1.31 -10.64
CA VAL A 155 -10.65 -0.96 -11.76
C VAL A 155 -12.11 -1.28 -11.39
N LEU A 156 -12.37 -2.46 -10.81
CA LEU A 156 -13.71 -2.86 -10.37
C LEU A 156 -14.24 -2.01 -9.21
N MET A 157 -13.38 -1.53 -8.30
CA MET A 157 -13.77 -0.58 -7.25
C MET A 157 -14.32 0.72 -7.88
N PHE A 158 -13.58 1.31 -8.83
CA PHE A 158 -14.03 2.51 -9.54
C PHE A 158 -15.25 2.24 -10.40
N TYR A 159 -15.29 1.15 -11.14
CA TYR A 159 -16.46 0.74 -11.91
C TYR A 159 -17.72 0.70 -11.04
N ARG A 160 -17.63 0.08 -9.84
CA ARG A 160 -18.75 0.00 -8.90
C ARG A 160 -19.15 1.39 -8.36
N ALA A 161 -18.18 2.25 -8.08
CA ALA A 161 -18.44 3.61 -7.63
C ALA A 161 -19.16 4.45 -8.70
N PHE A 162 -18.65 4.45 -9.93
CA PHE A 162 -19.23 5.22 -11.02
C PHE A 162 -20.60 4.72 -11.46
N ARG A 163 -20.89 3.44 -11.32
CA ARG A 163 -22.23 2.90 -11.57
C ARG A 163 -23.30 3.36 -10.59
N ARG A 164 -22.92 3.86 -9.41
CA ARG A 164 -23.86 4.40 -8.42
C ARG A 164 -24.23 5.84 -8.71
N VAL A 165 -23.47 6.52 -9.55
CA VAL A 165 -23.76 7.90 -9.96
C VAL A 165 -24.95 7.89 -10.92
N PRO A 166 -26.02 8.65 -10.65
CA PRO A 166 -27.17 8.75 -11.55
C PRO A 166 -26.76 9.19 -12.96
N THR A 167 -27.33 8.57 -13.98
CA THR A 167 -27.03 8.88 -15.40
C THR A 167 -27.34 10.33 -15.75
N ALA A 168 -28.39 10.90 -15.15
CA ALA A 168 -28.78 12.29 -15.35
C ALA A 168 -27.64 13.31 -15.06
N ILE A 169 -26.74 13.00 -14.11
CA ILE A 169 -25.58 13.86 -13.82
C ILE A 169 -24.58 13.86 -14.99
N TYR A 170 -24.36 12.70 -15.61
CA TYR A 170 -23.49 12.61 -16.78
C TYR A 170 -24.13 13.25 -18.00
N GLU A 171 -25.45 13.09 -18.18
CA GLU A 171 -26.21 13.65 -19.28
C GLU A 171 -26.26 15.20 -19.21
N SER A 172 -26.50 15.77 -18.02
CA SER A 172 -26.46 17.23 -17.84
C SER A 172 -25.07 17.79 -18.13
N ALA A 173 -24.01 17.14 -17.67
CA ALA A 173 -22.64 17.56 -17.95
C ALA A 173 -22.32 17.52 -19.47
N ILE A 174 -22.85 16.55 -20.21
CA ILE A 174 -22.69 16.48 -21.67
C ILE A 174 -23.43 17.65 -22.33
N LEU A 175 -24.64 17.97 -21.88
CA LEU A 175 -25.43 19.11 -22.39
C LEU A 175 -24.72 20.45 -22.13
N ASP A 176 -23.96 20.54 -21.03
CA ASP A 176 -23.11 21.69 -20.70
C ASP A 176 -21.82 21.74 -21.55
N GLY A 177 -21.65 20.86 -22.53
CA GLY A 177 -20.46 20.81 -23.41
C GLY A 177 -19.21 20.20 -22.77
N THR A 178 -19.36 19.45 -21.67
CA THR A 178 -18.22 18.86 -20.96
C THR A 178 -17.58 17.73 -21.77
N GLY A 179 -16.30 17.87 -22.12
CA GLY A 179 -15.52 16.81 -22.78
C GLY A 179 -15.20 15.65 -21.83
N VAL A 180 -14.77 14.50 -22.39
CA VAL A 180 -14.53 13.25 -21.67
C VAL A 180 -13.55 13.42 -20.49
N LEU A 181 -12.45 14.12 -20.69
CA LEU A 181 -11.45 14.37 -19.65
C LEU A 181 -12.00 15.26 -18.52
N GLN A 182 -12.77 16.29 -18.88
CA GLN A 182 -13.41 17.17 -17.90
C GLN A 182 -14.51 16.41 -17.13
N MET A 183 -15.29 15.58 -17.83
CA MET A 183 -16.27 14.68 -17.22
C MET A 183 -15.63 13.82 -16.14
N TRP A 184 -14.49 13.18 -16.45
CA TRP A 184 -13.76 12.38 -15.49
C TRP A 184 -13.24 13.22 -14.32
N ALA A 185 -12.51 14.32 -14.62
CA ALA A 185 -11.80 15.08 -13.59
C ALA A 185 -12.72 15.93 -12.70
N ARG A 186 -13.80 16.53 -13.28
CA ARG A 186 -14.67 17.49 -12.58
C ARG A 186 -15.97 16.89 -12.06
N VAL A 187 -16.42 15.76 -12.62
CA VAL A 187 -17.69 15.12 -12.25
C VAL A 187 -17.46 13.76 -11.63
N ALA A 188 -16.94 12.80 -12.39
CA ALA A 188 -16.87 11.40 -11.96
C ALA A 188 -15.92 11.18 -10.77
N LEU A 189 -14.67 11.63 -10.88
CA LEU A 189 -13.67 11.42 -9.85
C LEU A 189 -14.00 12.09 -8.51
N PRO A 190 -14.49 13.35 -8.47
CA PRO A 190 -14.96 13.96 -7.23
C PRO A 190 -16.11 13.20 -6.55
N MET A 191 -17.04 12.64 -7.31
CA MET A 191 -18.13 11.84 -6.77
C MET A 191 -17.65 10.47 -6.22
N ALA A 192 -16.54 9.98 -6.72
CA ALA A 192 -15.91 8.73 -6.27
C ALA A 192 -14.77 8.98 -5.27
N ARG A 193 -14.65 10.15 -4.64
CA ARG A 193 -13.57 10.47 -3.68
C ARG A 193 -13.33 9.41 -2.61
N PRO A 194 -14.36 8.85 -1.94
CA PRO A 194 -14.12 7.80 -0.94
C PRO A 194 -13.45 6.56 -1.56
N THR A 195 -13.87 6.18 -2.77
CA THR A 195 -13.25 5.06 -3.51
C THR A 195 -11.83 5.39 -3.93
N ALA A 196 -11.57 6.63 -4.40
CA ALA A 196 -10.24 7.06 -4.78
C ALA A 196 -9.27 7.03 -3.59
N LEU A 197 -9.70 7.48 -2.39
CA LEU A 197 -8.92 7.37 -1.16
C LEU A 197 -8.65 5.91 -0.79
N GLY A 198 -9.65 5.04 -0.88
CA GLY A 198 -9.49 3.60 -0.64
C GLY A 198 -8.48 2.96 -1.60
N VAL A 199 -8.57 3.27 -2.91
CA VAL A 199 -7.62 2.78 -3.91
C VAL A 199 -6.23 3.37 -3.68
N ALA A 200 -6.11 4.65 -3.30
CA ALA A 200 -4.82 5.27 -2.98
C ALA A 200 -4.12 4.55 -1.82
N LEU A 201 -4.84 4.26 -0.73
CA LEU A 201 -4.28 3.54 0.42
C LEU A 201 -3.89 2.10 0.07
N LEU A 202 -4.77 1.37 -0.61
CA LEU A 202 -4.49 -0.02 -0.97
C LEU A 202 -3.33 -0.13 -1.97
N SER A 203 -3.26 0.76 -2.96
CA SER A 203 -2.13 0.80 -3.89
C SER A 203 -0.84 1.26 -3.21
N PHE A 204 -0.91 2.19 -2.23
CA PHE A 204 0.23 2.54 -1.39
C PHE A 204 0.78 1.30 -0.66
N ILE A 205 -0.08 0.55 0.04
CA ILE A 205 0.31 -0.66 0.76
C ILE A 205 0.92 -1.68 -0.21
N PHE A 206 0.33 -1.82 -1.40
CA PHE A 206 0.82 -2.72 -2.44
C PHE A 206 2.24 -2.37 -2.88
N TYR A 207 2.52 -1.11 -3.22
CA TYR A 207 3.85 -0.68 -3.67
C TYR A 207 4.86 -0.59 -2.54
N TRP A 208 4.45 -0.12 -1.36
CA TRP A 208 5.34 0.02 -0.21
C TRP A 208 5.83 -1.33 0.33
N GLY A 209 4.93 -2.31 0.37
CA GLY A 209 5.22 -3.66 0.87
C GLY A 209 5.77 -4.62 -0.19
N ASP A 210 5.89 -4.20 -1.45
CA ASP A 210 6.37 -5.09 -2.51
C ASP A 210 7.85 -5.43 -2.34
N PHE A 211 8.09 -6.68 -2.01
CA PHE A 211 9.42 -7.27 -1.87
C PHE A 211 9.81 -8.09 -3.10
N ILE A 212 8.85 -8.76 -3.70
CA ILE A 212 9.10 -9.75 -4.74
C ILE A 212 9.49 -9.10 -6.06
N SER A 213 8.75 -8.04 -6.49
CA SER A 213 9.07 -7.38 -7.76
C SER A 213 10.45 -6.75 -7.76
N PRO A 214 10.89 -6.00 -6.71
CA PRO A 214 12.27 -5.50 -6.64
C PRO A 214 13.31 -6.63 -6.65
N LEU A 215 13.06 -7.73 -5.95
CA LEU A 215 13.99 -8.87 -5.91
C LEU A 215 14.16 -9.53 -7.28
N LEU A 216 13.11 -9.56 -8.11
CA LEU A 216 13.13 -10.20 -9.42
C LEU A 216 13.61 -9.28 -10.55
N TYR A 217 13.32 -7.98 -10.45
CA TYR A 217 13.47 -7.05 -11.58
C TYR A 217 14.54 -5.99 -11.37
N LEU A 218 15.12 -5.86 -10.17
CA LEU A 218 16.26 -5.01 -9.90
C LEU A 218 17.51 -5.84 -9.65
N ASN A 219 18.66 -5.33 -10.10
CA ASN A 219 19.96 -5.96 -9.94
C ASN A 219 20.97 -5.03 -9.26
N SER A 220 20.92 -3.76 -9.59
CA SER A 220 21.83 -2.77 -9.02
C SER A 220 21.39 -2.36 -7.62
N GLU A 221 22.29 -2.42 -6.64
CA GLU A 221 22.02 -2.00 -5.26
C GLU A 221 21.48 -0.58 -5.19
N SER A 222 21.96 0.29 -6.09
CA SER A 222 21.49 1.67 -6.18
C SER A 222 19.98 1.81 -6.40
N ASN A 223 19.33 0.81 -6.97
CA ASN A 223 17.92 0.81 -7.33
C ASN A 223 17.04 0.07 -6.31
N TYR A 224 17.66 -0.60 -5.32
CA TYR A 224 16.91 -1.40 -4.35
C TYR A 224 15.93 -0.55 -3.53
N THR A 225 14.82 -1.17 -3.20
CA THR A 225 13.76 -0.61 -2.35
C THR A 225 13.94 -1.01 -0.89
N LEU A 226 13.22 -0.35 0.00
CA LEU A 226 13.33 -0.57 1.43
C LEU A 226 13.04 -2.02 1.89
N PRO A 227 12.06 -2.77 1.33
CA PRO A 227 11.89 -4.19 1.66
C PRO A 227 13.11 -5.06 1.32
N VAL A 228 13.81 -4.76 0.22
CA VAL A 228 15.05 -5.45 -0.15
C VAL A 228 16.18 -5.11 0.82
N ALA A 229 16.24 -3.87 1.32
CA ALA A 229 17.20 -3.47 2.35
C ALA A 229 17.08 -4.32 3.62
N LEU A 230 15.86 -4.58 4.08
CA LEU A 230 15.61 -5.44 5.24
C LEU A 230 16.13 -6.85 5.02
N ARG A 231 15.99 -7.38 3.82
CA ARG A 231 16.51 -8.71 3.44
C ARG A 231 18.03 -8.73 3.39
N LEU A 232 18.68 -7.71 2.84
CA LEU A 232 20.13 -7.58 2.85
C LEU A 232 20.67 -7.53 4.29
N LEU A 233 20.04 -6.71 5.13
CA LEU A 233 20.41 -6.60 6.54
C LEU A 233 20.30 -7.95 7.27
N GLU A 234 19.21 -8.69 7.04
CA GLU A 234 19.02 -10.04 7.59
C GLU A 234 20.14 -11.00 7.18
N GLN A 235 20.57 -10.93 5.91
CA GLN A 235 21.66 -11.80 5.40
C GLN A 235 23.02 -11.43 5.98
N MET A 236 23.28 -10.13 6.18
CA MET A 236 24.55 -9.63 6.71
C MET A 236 24.70 -9.86 8.21
N THR A 237 23.60 -9.80 8.94
CA THR A 237 23.58 -9.75 10.42
C THR A 237 22.86 -10.95 11.01
N ARG A 238 23.21 -12.16 10.56
CA ARG A 238 22.59 -13.41 11.05
C ARG A 238 22.47 -13.41 12.57
N ALA A 239 21.21 -13.49 13.09
CA ALA A 239 20.85 -13.50 14.49
C ALA A 239 20.89 -12.14 15.25
N GLU A 240 21.18 -11.02 14.65
CA GLU A 240 21.09 -9.70 15.30
C GLU A 240 19.69 -9.08 15.15
N TRP A 241 18.72 -9.63 15.83
CA TRP A 241 17.32 -9.20 15.77
C TRP A 241 17.10 -7.72 16.12
N GLY A 242 17.93 -7.15 17.00
CA GLY A 242 17.85 -5.74 17.36
C GLY A 242 18.04 -4.79 16.18
N LEU A 243 19.00 -5.13 15.29
CA LEU A 243 19.23 -4.35 14.06
C LEU A 243 18.06 -4.48 13.07
N LEU A 244 17.59 -5.72 12.86
CA LEU A 244 16.48 -5.99 11.97
C LEU A 244 15.21 -5.28 12.44
N MET A 245 14.92 -5.30 13.75
CA MET A 245 13.75 -4.61 14.32
C MET A 245 13.89 -3.09 14.27
N ALA A 246 15.09 -2.53 14.42
CA ALA A 246 15.32 -1.11 14.23
C ALA A 246 15.07 -0.65 12.78
N ALA A 247 15.53 -1.44 11.80
CA ALA A 247 15.25 -1.19 10.39
C ALA A 247 13.76 -1.37 10.04
N ALA A 248 13.09 -2.38 10.61
CA ALA A 248 11.66 -2.61 10.43
C ALA A 248 10.81 -1.48 11.03
N LEU A 249 11.20 -0.93 12.18
CA LEU A 249 10.57 0.27 12.76
C LEU A 249 10.69 1.47 11.83
N TRP A 250 11.87 1.69 11.26
CA TRP A 250 12.05 2.73 10.25
C TRP A 250 11.10 2.56 9.07
N ALA A 251 11.03 1.34 8.51
CA ALA A 251 10.15 1.02 7.40
C ALA A 251 8.65 1.19 7.74
N THR A 252 8.25 0.94 8.98
CA THR A 252 6.88 1.08 9.47
C THR A 252 6.50 2.52 9.78
N THR A 253 7.46 3.38 10.11
CA THR A 253 7.21 4.78 10.49
C THR A 253 6.52 5.55 9.36
N ILE A 254 6.95 5.37 8.11
CA ILE A 254 6.40 6.11 6.94
C ILE A 254 4.93 5.76 6.67
N PRO A 255 4.53 4.47 6.55
CA PRO A 255 3.11 4.10 6.46
C PRO A 255 2.27 4.63 7.63
N LEU A 256 2.80 4.57 8.85
CA LEU A 256 2.10 5.05 10.03
C LEU A 256 1.85 6.56 9.96
N LEU A 257 2.87 7.34 9.62
CA LEU A 257 2.73 8.79 9.44
C LEU A 257 1.73 9.14 8.35
N LEU A 258 1.79 8.47 7.19
CA LEU A 258 0.85 8.69 6.11
C LEU A 258 -0.58 8.33 6.51
N PHE A 259 -0.78 7.24 7.26
CA PHE A 259 -2.09 6.87 7.77
C PHE A 259 -2.64 7.92 8.74
N LEU A 260 -1.83 8.40 9.68
CA LEU A 260 -2.23 9.45 10.63
C LEU A 260 -2.60 10.76 9.91
N LEU A 261 -1.86 11.12 8.86
CA LEU A 261 -2.16 12.30 8.02
C LEU A 261 -3.43 12.10 7.18
N ALA A 262 -3.73 10.88 6.76
CA ALA A 262 -4.91 10.56 5.96
C ALA A 262 -6.19 10.41 6.81
N GLN A 263 -6.07 10.12 8.11
CA GLN A 263 -7.20 9.87 9.02
C GLN A 263 -8.28 10.98 9.00
N PRO A 264 -7.97 12.30 9.01
CA PRO A 264 -8.99 13.35 8.99
C PRO A 264 -9.85 13.34 7.72
N PHE A 265 -9.30 12.82 6.61
CA PHE A 265 -10.04 12.71 5.36
C PHE A 265 -11.07 11.58 5.39
N PHE A 266 -10.81 10.49 6.14
CA PHE A 266 -11.77 9.39 6.31
C PHE A 266 -12.88 9.75 7.27
N ALA A 267 -12.57 10.43 8.38
CA ALA A 267 -13.55 10.83 9.38
C ALA A 267 -14.62 11.81 8.85
N ARG A 268 -14.40 12.45 7.71
CA ARG A 268 -15.38 13.35 7.07
C ARG A 268 -16.45 12.62 6.25
N TYR A 269 -16.31 11.32 6.05
CA TYR A 269 -17.21 10.51 5.21
C TYR A 269 -18.02 9.47 6.03
N GLU A 270 -17.83 9.44 7.36
CA GLU A 270 -18.73 8.77 8.30
C GLU A 270 -19.86 9.68 8.76
#